data_b05f3c787170512e5ba7216988a5c180
#
_entry.id   b05f3c787170512e5ba7216988a5c180
#
_cell.length_a   1.000
_cell.length_b   1.000
_cell.length_c   1.000
_cell.angle_alpha   90.00
_cell.angle_beta   90.00
_cell.angle_gamma   90.00
#
_symmetry.space_group_name_H-M   'P 1'
#
loop_
_entity.id
_entity.type
_entity.pdbx_description
1 polymer ?
#
loop_
_entity_poly.entity_id
_entity_poly.type
_entity_poly.pdbx_seq_one_letter_code
_entity_poly.pdbx_strand_id
1 'polypeptide(L)'
;MLVTHHPVIFDPIKKMTDRSWQHKLLLDCAENKIAVYSAHTSLDSVLGGVNDVLAEKIGLLLTEVLVPAAGGEAGLGRVGCLHEPMTLQEFSEKIKTVLKLDNIIAGDAGRRVSKVAVCGGAGAEFIDEALAAGADTFVTGDVKYHTAQNAVYSGLNIIDATHQGTELPMINTLADRIALRLTSGGFNAQVLVAKESKILQCL
;
A
#
# COMPACT_ATOMS: atom_id res chain seq x y z
N MET A 1 -17.79 -7.91 13.47
CA MET A 1 -17.52 -7.51 12.07
C MET A 1 -16.02 -7.53 11.84
N LEU A 2 -15.58 -7.98 10.68
CA LEU A 2 -14.21 -7.84 10.22
C LEU A 2 -14.13 -6.67 9.23
N VAL A 3 -13.10 -5.84 9.37
CA VAL A 3 -12.74 -4.82 8.38
C VAL A 3 -11.38 -5.21 7.82
N THR A 4 -11.30 -5.38 6.50
CA THR A 4 -10.09 -5.82 5.81
C THR A 4 -9.75 -4.86 4.69
N HIS A 5 -8.49 -4.83 4.27
CA HIS A 5 -8.09 -4.15 3.05
C HIS A 5 -8.46 -5.01 1.83
N HIS A 6 -7.90 -6.20 1.74
CA HIS A 6 -8.22 -7.11 0.64
C HIS A 6 -9.56 -7.81 0.81
N PRO A 7 -10.35 -7.94 -0.27
CA PRO A 7 -11.61 -8.67 -0.25
C PRO A 7 -11.36 -10.19 -0.19
N VAL A 8 -12.16 -10.88 0.61
CA VAL A 8 -12.13 -12.36 0.63
C VAL A 8 -12.63 -12.93 -0.71
N ILE A 9 -13.56 -12.22 -1.36
CA ILE A 9 -14.06 -12.56 -2.69
C ILE A 9 -13.51 -11.54 -3.66
N PHE A 10 -12.48 -11.89 -4.42
CA PHE A 10 -11.93 -11.06 -5.49
C PHE A 10 -12.56 -11.44 -6.84
N ASP A 11 -12.58 -12.74 -7.14
CA ASP A 11 -13.21 -13.28 -8.35
C ASP A 11 -14.56 -13.91 -8.03
N PRO A 12 -15.53 -13.95 -8.98
CA PRO A 12 -16.83 -14.56 -8.76
C PRO A 12 -16.72 -16.04 -8.36
N ILE A 13 -17.34 -16.41 -7.25
CA ILE A 13 -17.38 -17.78 -6.75
C ILE A 13 -18.43 -18.59 -7.50
N LYS A 14 -18.01 -19.61 -8.27
CA LYS A 14 -18.89 -20.50 -9.02
C LYS A 14 -19.38 -21.71 -8.20
N LYS A 15 -18.61 -22.13 -7.20
CA LYS A 15 -18.93 -23.27 -6.32
C LYS A 15 -18.43 -22.98 -4.91
N MET A 16 -19.30 -23.08 -3.92
CA MET A 16 -18.96 -22.92 -2.51
C MET A 16 -18.76 -24.32 -1.90
N THR A 17 -17.57 -24.57 -1.38
CA THR A 17 -17.22 -25.82 -0.66
C THR A 17 -16.25 -25.49 0.47
N ASP A 18 -16.17 -26.36 1.48
CA ASP A 18 -15.23 -26.24 2.59
C ASP A 18 -13.79 -26.67 2.27
N ARG A 19 -13.53 -27.11 1.02
CA ARG A 19 -12.21 -27.56 0.57
C ARG A 19 -11.23 -26.42 0.29
N SER A 20 -11.74 -25.22 -0.04
CA SER A 20 -10.95 -24.00 -0.22
C SER A 20 -10.91 -23.24 1.10
N TRP A 21 -9.73 -22.76 1.52
CA TRP A 21 -9.62 -21.94 2.73
C TRP A 21 -10.47 -20.66 2.67
N GLN A 22 -10.56 -20.03 1.50
CA GLN A 22 -11.41 -18.84 1.29
C GLN A 22 -12.90 -19.15 1.47
N HIS A 23 -13.37 -20.24 0.86
CA HIS A 23 -14.77 -20.64 1.00
C HIS A 23 -15.08 -21.05 2.43
N LYS A 24 -14.16 -21.79 3.08
CA LYS A 24 -14.34 -22.15 4.49
C LYS A 24 -14.43 -20.90 5.36
N LEU A 25 -13.55 -19.90 5.16
CA LEU A 25 -13.61 -18.64 5.89
C LEU A 25 -14.96 -17.93 5.72
N LEU A 26 -15.49 -17.90 4.49
CA LEU A 26 -16.80 -17.30 4.21
C LEU A 26 -17.94 -18.06 4.89
N LEU A 27 -17.89 -19.40 4.88
CA LEU A 27 -18.86 -20.24 5.58
C LEU A 27 -18.79 -20.01 7.10
N ASP A 28 -17.57 -20.01 7.67
CA ASP A 28 -17.37 -19.75 9.09
C ASP A 28 -17.89 -18.35 9.50
N CYS A 29 -17.66 -17.33 8.66
CA CYS A 29 -18.21 -15.99 8.88
C CYS A 29 -19.74 -15.98 8.84
N ALA A 30 -20.34 -16.67 7.86
CA ALA A 30 -21.79 -16.75 7.72
C ALA A 30 -22.45 -17.50 8.89
N GLU A 31 -21.91 -18.66 9.28
CA GLU A 31 -22.39 -19.45 10.42
C GLU A 31 -22.34 -18.68 11.73
N ASN A 32 -21.26 -17.89 11.94
CA ASN A 32 -21.08 -17.09 13.14
C ASN A 32 -21.66 -15.66 13.02
N LYS A 33 -22.41 -15.36 11.96
CA LYS A 33 -23.03 -14.05 11.70
C LYS A 33 -22.02 -12.89 11.75
N ILE A 34 -20.81 -13.13 11.23
CA ILE A 34 -19.74 -12.14 11.17
C ILE A 34 -19.82 -11.42 9.83
N ALA A 35 -20.15 -10.13 9.84
CA ALA A 35 -20.06 -9.30 8.64
C ALA A 35 -18.59 -9.06 8.27
N VAL A 36 -18.27 -9.06 6.98
CA VAL A 36 -16.96 -8.69 6.44
C VAL A 36 -17.12 -7.47 5.53
N TYR A 37 -16.32 -6.44 5.78
CA TYR A 37 -16.25 -5.24 4.94
C TYR A 37 -14.81 -5.06 4.46
N SER A 38 -14.62 -4.94 3.16
CA SER A 38 -13.29 -4.76 2.56
C SER A 38 -13.18 -3.38 1.91
N ALA A 39 -12.25 -2.57 2.40
CA ALA A 39 -11.95 -1.23 1.89
C ALA A 39 -10.69 -1.31 1.02
N HIS A 40 -10.81 -1.89 -0.19
CA HIS A 40 -9.69 -2.11 -1.11
C HIS A 40 -9.29 -0.82 -1.83
N THR A 41 -9.41 -0.74 -3.14
CA THR A 41 -9.01 0.41 -3.97
C THR A 41 -9.68 1.73 -3.55
N SER A 42 -10.84 1.69 -2.90
CA SER A 42 -11.45 2.87 -2.31
C SER A 42 -10.60 3.49 -1.19
N LEU A 43 -9.90 2.65 -0.39
CA LEU A 43 -8.99 3.12 0.65
C LEU A 43 -7.64 3.55 0.07
N ASP A 44 -7.23 2.98 -1.06
CA ASP A 44 -6.00 3.42 -1.76
C ASP A 44 -6.17 4.80 -2.38
N SER A 45 -7.37 5.10 -2.86
CA SER A 45 -7.66 6.31 -3.65
C SER A 45 -8.00 7.52 -2.81
N VAL A 46 -8.64 7.33 -1.63
CA VAL A 46 -9.16 8.44 -0.82
C VAL A 46 -8.04 9.26 -0.19
N LEU A 47 -8.28 10.55 0.02
CA LEU A 47 -7.37 11.42 0.78
C LEU A 47 -7.21 10.90 2.21
N GLY A 48 -5.96 10.85 2.66
CA GLY A 48 -5.58 10.25 3.93
C GLY A 48 -5.65 8.71 3.92
N GLY A 49 -5.81 8.08 2.77
CA GLY A 49 -5.81 6.62 2.61
C GLY A 49 -4.40 6.02 2.60
N VAL A 50 -4.28 4.80 2.03
CA VAL A 50 -3.04 4.02 2.02
C VAL A 50 -1.86 4.82 1.51
N ASN A 51 -2.03 5.50 0.37
CA ASN A 51 -0.94 6.19 -0.31
C ASN A 51 -0.49 7.47 0.41
N ASP A 52 -1.40 8.19 1.08
CA ASP A 52 -1.03 9.33 1.91
C ASP A 52 -0.26 8.89 3.15
N VAL A 53 -0.73 7.83 3.82
CA VAL A 53 -0.06 7.30 5.01
C VAL A 53 1.31 6.73 4.65
N LEU A 54 1.45 6.05 3.50
CA LEU A 54 2.75 5.57 3.00
C LEU A 54 3.69 6.74 2.73
N ALA A 55 3.24 7.75 1.99
CA ALA A 55 4.03 8.94 1.66
C ALA A 55 4.51 9.68 2.92
N GLU A 56 3.62 9.88 3.90
CA GLU A 56 3.95 10.46 5.20
C GLU A 56 5.00 9.64 5.95
N LYS A 57 4.83 8.31 6.02
CA LYS A 57 5.74 7.39 6.72
C LYS A 57 7.16 7.44 6.16
N ILE A 58 7.33 7.51 4.84
CA ILE A 58 8.66 7.60 4.23
C ILE A 58 9.20 9.04 4.19
N GLY A 59 8.39 10.02 4.60
CA GLY A 59 8.79 11.42 4.78
C GLY A 59 8.75 12.25 3.51
N LEU A 60 7.75 12.05 2.65
CA LEU A 60 7.51 12.90 1.49
C LEU A 60 6.79 14.19 1.91
N LEU A 61 7.19 15.29 1.31
CA LEU A 61 6.63 16.62 1.46
C LEU A 61 5.94 17.05 0.17
N LEU A 62 4.96 17.95 0.27
CA LEU A 62 4.25 18.56 -0.87
C LEU A 62 3.68 17.47 -1.81
N THR A 63 3.00 16.49 -1.22
CA THR A 63 2.48 15.37 -1.99
C THR A 63 1.29 15.75 -2.86
N GLU A 64 1.30 15.23 -4.09
CA GLU A 64 0.22 15.30 -5.06
C GLU A 64 -0.23 13.89 -5.44
N VAL A 65 -1.46 13.76 -5.95
CA VAL A 65 -1.96 12.48 -6.47
C VAL A 65 -1.19 12.11 -7.73
N LEU A 66 -0.68 10.86 -7.79
CA LEU A 66 0.07 10.37 -8.95
C LEU A 66 -0.85 10.07 -10.14
N VAL A 67 -1.94 9.34 -9.90
CA VAL A 67 -2.94 8.97 -10.92
C VAL A 67 -4.31 9.47 -10.48
N PRO A 68 -4.73 10.67 -10.92
CA PRO A 68 -6.00 11.24 -10.52
C PRO A 68 -7.21 10.41 -10.97
N ALA A 69 -8.19 10.24 -10.09
CA ALA A 69 -9.51 9.71 -10.45
C ALA A 69 -10.34 10.77 -11.18
N ALA A 70 -11.44 10.36 -11.77
CA ALA A 70 -12.39 11.29 -12.35
C ALA A 70 -12.90 12.29 -11.28
N GLY A 71 -12.63 13.58 -11.47
CA GLY A 71 -12.93 14.64 -10.47
C GLY A 71 -11.69 15.21 -9.76
N GLY A 72 -10.52 14.55 -9.83
CA GLY A 72 -9.22 15.14 -9.51
C GLY A 72 -8.80 15.19 -8.03
N GLU A 73 -9.73 15.08 -7.08
CA GLU A 73 -9.39 15.21 -5.63
C GLU A 73 -8.88 13.90 -5.01
N ALA A 74 -9.21 12.77 -5.59
CA ALA A 74 -8.80 11.44 -5.16
C ALA A 74 -8.02 10.75 -6.27
N GLY A 75 -7.32 9.64 -5.98
CA GLY A 75 -6.61 8.87 -6.97
C GLY A 75 -5.50 8.01 -6.37
N LEU A 76 -4.93 7.17 -7.22
CA LEU A 76 -3.93 6.19 -6.82
C LEU A 76 -2.53 6.79 -6.76
N GLY A 77 -1.74 6.29 -5.82
CA GLY A 77 -0.37 6.75 -5.63
C GLY A 77 -0.24 8.20 -5.17
N ARG A 78 0.95 8.56 -4.78
CA ARG A 78 1.34 9.94 -4.45
C ARG A 78 2.73 10.20 -5.04
N VAL A 79 2.98 11.47 -5.35
CA VAL A 79 4.32 11.95 -5.71
C VAL A 79 4.65 13.14 -4.83
N GLY A 80 5.88 13.20 -4.32
CA GLY A 80 6.31 14.28 -3.44
C GLY A 80 7.83 14.37 -3.39
N CYS A 81 8.38 15.29 -2.60
CA CYS A 81 9.81 15.51 -2.48
C CYS A 81 10.33 15.11 -1.11
N LEU A 82 11.56 14.65 -1.05
CA LEU A 82 12.30 14.57 0.21
C LEU A 82 12.80 15.96 0.62
N HIS A 83 12.95 16.17 1.93
CA HIS A 83 13.54 17.41 2.45
C HIS A 83 14.96 17.64 1.90
N GLU A 84 15.76 16.58 1.84
CA GLU A 84 17.10 16.59 1.29
C GLU A 84 17.31 15.38 0.37
N PRO A 85 17.98 15.57 -0.79
CA PRO A 85 18.32 14.45 -1.66
C PRO A 85 19.33 13.50 -1.00
N MET A 86 19.12 12.20 -1.15
CA MET A 86 20.00 11.16 -0.62
C MET A 86 20.35 10.12 -1.70
N THR A 87 21.23 9.19 -1.38
CA THR A 87 21.50 8.05 -2.25
C THR A 87 20.37 7.04 -2.21
N LEU A 88 20.25 6.20 -3.24
CA LEU A 88 19.26 5.10 -3.26
C LEU A 88 19.45 4.15 -2.06
N GLN A 89 20.71 3.89 -1.69
CA GLN A 89 21.03 3.03 -0.54
C GLN A 89 20.51 3.63 0.78
N GLU A 90 20.82 4.91 1.04
CA GLU A 90 20.35 5.61 2.26
C GLU A 90 18.81 5.63 2.33
N PHE A 91 18.17 5.91 1.20
CA PHE A 91 16.70 5.92 1.13
C PHE A 91 16.10 4.53 1.33
N SER A 92 16.71 3.50 0.75
CA SER A 92 16.34 2.10 0.93
C SER A 92 16.40 1.67 2.40
N GLU A 93 17.48 2.01 3.12
CA GLU A 93 17.60 1.71 4.55
C GLU A 93 16.60 2.51 5.39
N LYS A 94 16.31 3.76 5.01
CA LYS A 94 15.24 4.55 5.64
C LYS A 94 13.88 3.86 5.48
N ILE A 95 13.50 3.46 4.25
CA ILE A 95 12.24 2.75 3.98
C ILE A 95 12.16 1.47 4.79
N LYS A 96 13.21 0.65 4.75
CA LYS A 96 13.30 -0.60 5.50
C LYS A 96 13.05 -0.38 7.01
N THR A 97 13.63 0.66 7.57
CA THR A 97 13.48 1.02 8.98
C THR A 97 12.06 1.48 9.31
N VAL A 98 11.51 2.45 8.55
CA VAL A 98 10.22 3.06 8.88
C VAL A 98 9.03 2.14 8.60
N LEU A 99 9.15 1.25 7.61
CA LEU A 99 8.16 0.24 7.28
C LEU A 99 8.39 -1.09 8.02
N LYS A 100 9.49 -1.21 8.80
CA LYS A 100 9.86 -2.41 9.57
C LYS A 100 10.00 -3.67 8.70
N LEU A 101 10.67 -3.51 7.57
CA LEU A 101 10.91 -4.60 6.61
C LEU A 101 12.22 -5.31 6.93
N ASP A 102 12.25 -6.61 6.70
CA ASP A 102 13.48 -7.40 6.81
C ASP A 102 14.39 -7.13 5.61
N ASN A 103 13.81 -7.03 4.42
CA ASN A 103 14.49 -6.78 3.16
C ASN A 103 13.64 -5.92 2.23
N ILE A 104 14.31 -5.30 1.26
CA ILE A 104 13.72 -4.66 0.08
C ILE A 104 14.54 -5.03 -1.14
N ILE A 105 13.95 -4.91 -2.32
CA ILE A 105 14.64 -5.08 -3.59
C ILE A 105 14.66 -3.74 -4.29
N ALA A 106 15.82 -3.31 -4.78
CA ALA A 106 15.94 -2.04 -5.48
C ALA A 106 16.60 -2.21 -6.84
N GLY A 107 16.09 -1.49 -7.84
CA GLY A 107 16.73 -1.27 -9.13
C GLY A 107 17.32 0.13 -9.17
N ASP A 108 18.61 0.23 -9.44
CA ASP A 108 19.35 1.48 -9.44
C ASP A 108 19.51 2.02 -10.87
N ALA A 109 18.94 3.19 -11.13
CA ALA A 109 19.10 3.95 -12.37
C ALA A 109 20.23 4.98 -12.31
N GLY A 110 21.03 4.98 -11.24
CA GLY A 110 22.12 5.94 -11.02
C GLY A 110 21.64 7.33 -10.60
N ARG A 111 20.40 7.49 -10.17
CA ARG A 111 19.82 8.78 -9.75
C ARG A 111 19.86 8.96 -8.25
N ARG A 112 20.17 10.18 -7.80
CA ARG A 112 19.89 10.54 -6.40
C ARG A 112 18.39 10.60 -6.17
N VAL A 113 17.96 10.23 -4.98
CA VAL A 113 16.56 10.24 -4.57
C VAL A 113 16.21 11.61 -4.04
N SER A 114 15.27 12.28 -4.71
CA SER A 114 14.81 13.63 -4.36
C SER A 114 13.29 13.74 -4.53
N LYS A 115 12.76 13.39 -5.70
CA LYS A 115 11.33 13.38 -6.01
C LYS A 115 10.85 11.94 -6.16
N VAL A 116 10.00 11.52 -5.23
CA VAL A 116 9.60 10.12 -5.09
C VAL A 116 8.12 9.96 -5.39
N ALA A 117 7.81 9.00 -6.24
CA ALA A 117 6.45 8.47 -6.38
C ALA A 117 6.27 7.24 -5.48
N VAL A 118 5.06 7.04 -4.97
CA VAL A 118 4.68 5.86 -4.18
C VAL A 118 3.34 5.32 -4.62
N CYS A 119 3.20 4.00 -4.61
CA CYS A 119 1.91 3.33 -4.72
C CYS A 119 1.93 2.07 -3.84
N GLY A 120 1.02 2.00 -2.87
CA GLY A 120 0.85 0.82 -2.01
C GLY A 120 0.39 -0.39 -2.81
N GLY A 121 0.75 -1.58 -2.33
CA GLY A 121 0.44 -2.84 -3.01
C GLY A 121 1.20 -3.02 -4.32
N ALA A 122 0.53 -3.53 -5.35
CA ALA A 122 1.10 -3.82 -6.66
C ALA A 122 0.90 -2.65 -7.64
N GLY A 123 1.63 -1.54 -7.44
CA GLY A 123 1.51 -0.32 -8.24
C GLY A 123 2.48 -0.19 -9.41
N ALA A 124 3.21 -1.25 -9.76
CA ALA A 124 4.25 -1.17 -10.80
C ALA A 124 3.73 -0.85 -12.22
N GLU A 125 2.43 -0.85 -12.44
CA GLU A 125 1.79 -0.39 -13.66
C GLU A 125 1.86 1.14 -13.84
N PHE A 126 2.11 1.91 -12.77
CA PHE A 126 2.16 3.38 -12.78
C PHE A 126 3.58 3.95 -12.95
N ILE A 127 4.52 3.17 -13.47
CA ILE A 127 5.90 3.62 -13.75
C ILE A 127 5.91 4.79 -14.73
N ASP A 128 5.09 4.74 -15.77
CA ASP A 128 5.03 5.79 -16.79
C ASP A 128 4.48 7.10 -16.22
N GLU A 129 3.49 7.01 -15.32
CA GLU A 129 2.95 8.16 -14.61
C GLU A 129 3.99 8.75 -13.62
N ALA A 130 4.77 7.90 -12.94
CA ALA A 130 5.86 8.35 -12.08
C ALA A 130 6.94 9.10 -12.88
N LEU A 131 7.33 8.59 -14.04
CA LEU A 131 8.24 9.25 -14.96
C LEU A 131 7.66 10.58 -15.47
N ALA A 132 6.41 10.58 -15.90
CA ALA A 132 5.72 11.78 -16.39
C ALA A 132 5.58 12.87 -15.30
N ALA A 133 5.41 12.45 -14.02
CA ALA A 133 5.43 13.35 -12.88
C ALA A 133 6.83 13.86 -12.53
N GLY A 134 7.88 13.37 -13.21
CA GLY A 134 9.29 13.76 -12.97
C GLY A 134 9.90 13.15 -11.72
N ALA A 135 9.37 12.02 -11.23
CA ALA A 135 9.99 11.29 -10.14
C ALA A 135 11.34 10.70 -10.59
N ASP A 136 12.30 10.66 -9.68
CA ASP A 136 13.56 9.95 -9.85
C ASP A 136 13.56 8.56 -9.22
N THR A 137 12.58 8.30 -8.36
CA THR A 137 12.42 7.04 -7.62
C THR A 137 10.94 6.68 -7.48
N PHE A 138 10.62 5.40 -7.63
CA PHE A 138 9.28 4.88 -7.40
C PHE A 138 9.31 3.75 -6.36
N VAL A 139 8.44 3.85 -5.34
CA VAL A 139 8.31 2.88 -4.26
C VAL A 139 6.96 2.18 -4.38
N THR A 140 6.96 0.85 -4.48
CA THR A 140 5.75 0.02 -4.58
C THR A 140 6.03 -1.40 -4.10
N GLY A 141 5.19 -2.37 -4.40
CA GLY A 141 5.40 -3.80 -4.17
C GLY A 141 5.14 -4.63 -5.42
N ASP A 142 5.43 -5.93 -5.33
CA ASP A 142 5.19 -6.94 -6.37
C ASP A 142 5.82 -6.60 -7.74
N VAL A 143 7.02 -6.07 -7.73
CA VAL A 143 7.70 -5.63 -8.95
C VAL A 143 8.32 -6.80 -9.69
N LYS A 144 7.87 -7.05 -10.92
CA LYS A 144 8.44 -8.09 -11.79
C LYS A 144 9.77 -7.63 -12.38
N TYR A 145 10.67 -8.59 -12.63
CA TYR A 145 12.01 -8.34 -13.17
C TYR A 145 12.01 -7.41 -14.41
N HIS A 146 11.23 -7.74 -15.44
CA HIS A 146 11.21 -6.93 -16.66
C HIS A 146 10.62 -5.53 -16.45
N THR A 147 9.69 -5.40 -15.52
CA THR A 147 9.13 -4.10 -15.13
C THR A 147 10.19 -3.24 -14.44
N ALA A 148 10.96 -3.84 -13.52
CA ALA A 148 12.10 -3.16 -12.89
C ALA A 148 13.18 -2.78 -13.92
N GLN A 149 13.50 -3.68 -14.85
CA GLN A 149 14.46 -3.42 -15.93
C GLN A 149 14.06 -2.20 -16.76
N ASN A 150 12.78 -2.13 -17.16
CA ASN A 150 12.26 -1.01 -17.94
C ASN A 150 12.34 0.30 -17.14
N ALA A 151 11.96 0.31 -15.85
CA ALA A 151 12.06 1.48 -15.01
C ALA A 151 13.51 2.00 -14.94
N VAL A 152 14.47 1.11 -14.65
CA VAL A 152 15.89 1.46 -14.52
C VAL A 152 16.45 2.02 -15.85
N TYR A 153 16.15 1.38 -16.97
CA TYR A 153 16.60 1.85 -18.28
C TYR A 153 15.93 3.15 -18.73
N SER A 154 14.76 3.46 -18.18
CA SER A 154 14.08 4.75 -18.36
C SER A 154 14.56 5.84 -17.38
N GLY A 155 15.56 5.55 -16.54
CA GLY A 155 16.16 6.51 -15.60
C GLY A 155 15.39 6.70 -14.29
N LEU A 156 14.56 5.71 -13.89
CA LEU A 156 13.79 5.70 -12.65
C LEU A 156 14.33 4.63 -11.71
N ASN A 157 14.81 5.02 -10.54
CA ASN A 157 15.06 4.05 -9.47
C ASN A 157 13.74 3.40 -9.07
N ILE A 158 13.75 2.08 -8.81
CA ILE A 158 12.57 1.39 -8.35
C ILE A 158 12.86 0.63 -7.05
N ILE A 159 11.97 0.72 -6.09
CA ILE A 159 12.06 0.03 -4.81
C ILE A 159 10.82 -0.84 -4.62
N ASP A 160 11.02 -2.15 -4.56
CA ASP A 160 10.01 -3.10 -4.08
C ASP A 160 10.13 -3.19 -2.56
N ALA A 161 9.22 -2.50 -1.88
CA ALA A 161 9.09 -2.49 -0.43
C ALA A 161 8.04 -3.50 0.07
N THR A 162 7.75 -4.50 -0.73
CA THR A 162 6.74 -5.54 -0.59
C THR A 162 5.30 -5.02 -0.61
N HIS A 163 4.38 -5.85 -1.09
CA HIS A 163 2.94 -5.54 -1.09
C HIS A 163 2.46 -5.20 0.33
N GLN A 164 2.60 -6.15 1.25
CA GLN A 164 2.20 -5.98 2.64
C GLN A 164 2.91 -4.80 3.32
N GLY A 165 4.19 -4.60 3.05
CA GLY A 165 4.97 -3.54 3.69
C GLY A 165 4.51 -2.14 3.35
N THR A 166 4.00 -1.93 2.13
CA THR A 166 3.50 -0.64 1.66
C THR A 166 2.08 -0.34 2.13
N GLU A 167 1.27 -1.35 2.46
CA GLU A 167 -0.12 -1.20 2.89
C GLU A 167 -0.31 -1.25 4.41
N LEU A 168 0.48 -2.07 5.09
CA LEU A 168 0.36 -2.30 6.54
C LEU A 168 0.37 -1.01 7.40
N PRO A 169 1.12 0.06 7.05
CA PRO A 169 1.07 1.31 7.79
C PRO A 169 -0.33 1.90 7.97
N MET A 170 -1.23 1.66 7.00
CA MET A 170 -2.61 2.18 7.03
C MET A 170 -3.48 1.53 8.11
N ILE A 171 -3.19 0.28 8.50
CA ILE A 171 -4.07 -0.50 9.39
C ILE A 171 -4.31 0.18 10.75
N ASN A 172 -3.26 0.66 11.40
CA ASN A 172 -3.40 1.37 12.67
C ASN A 172 -4.15 2.69 12.50
N THR A 173 -3.81 3.46 11.46
CA THR A 173 -4.48 4.73 11.14
C THR A 173 -5.99 4.51 10.88
N LEU A 174 -6.34 3.44 10.17
CA LEU A 174 -7.74 3.08 9.92
C LEU A 174 -8.45 2.68 11.21
N ALA A 175 -7.81 1.87 12.05
CA ALA A 175 -8.38 1.45 13.33
C ALA A 175 -8.66 2.65 14.25
N ASP A 176 -7.72 3.58 14.36
CA ASP A 176 -7.87 4.81 15.14
C ASP A 176 -9.02 5.68 14.62
N ARG A 177 -9.13 5.84 13.31
CA ARG A 177 -10.23 6.59 12.68
C ARG A 177 -11.59 5.95 12.90
N ILE A 178 -11.67 4.61 12.79
CA ILE A 178 -12.91 3.87 13.07
C ILE A 178 -13.28 4.05 14.55
N ALA A 179 -12.33 3.87 15.47
CA ALA A 179 -12.57 4.03 16.91
C ALA A 179 -13.09 5.44 17.24
N LEU A 180 -12.46 6.47 16.68
CA LEU A 180 -12.89 7.85 16.86
C LEU A 180 -14.32 8.08 16.34
N ARG A 181 -14.65 7.55 15.17
CA ARG A 181 -15.99 7.67 14.58
C ARG A 181 -17.06 6.93 15.38
N LEU A 182 -16.73 5.76 15.90
CA LEU A 182 -17.65 5.01 16.76
C LEU A 182 -17.92 5.78 18.06
N THR A 183 -16.88 6.29 18.71
CA THR A 183 -17.00 7.06 19.94
C THR A 183 -17.81 8.35 19.72
N SER A 184 -17.50 9.12 18.68
CA SER A 184 -18.23 10.35 18.35
C SER A 184 -19.68 10.12 17.92
N GLY A 185 -19.98 8.93 17.38
CA GLY A 185 -21.34 8.49 17.05
C GLY A 185 -22.12 7.89 18.22
N GLY A 186 -21.54 7.83 19.42
CA GLY A 186 -22.17 7.26 20.62
C GLY A 186 -22.26 5.73 20.63
N PHE A 187 -21.48 5.05 19.78
CA PHE A 187 -21.45 3.59 19.74
C PHE A 187 -20.47 3.04 20.77
N ASN A 188 -20.92 2.08 21.58
CA ASN A 188 -20.07 1.33 22.49
C ASN A 188 -19.54 0.07 21.79
N ALA A 189 -18.51 0.24 20.95
CA ALA A 189 -17.85 -0.85 20.26
C ALA A 189 -16.34 -0.72 20.36
N GLN A 190 -15.65 -1.84 20.57
CA GLN A 190 -14.19 -1.90 20.62
C GLN A 190 -13.64 -2.19 19.23
N VAL A 191 -12.60 -1.45 18.83
CA VAL A 191 -11.81 -1.72 17.63
C VAL A 191 -10.54 -2.44 18.03
N LEU A 192 -10.28 -3.58 17.42
CA LEU A 192 -9.08 -4.39 17.65
C LEU A 192 -8.32 -4.56 16.34
N VAL A 193 -7.02 -4.32 16.37
CA VAL A 193 -6.14 -4.61 15.25
C VAL A 193 -5.68 -6.06 15.35
N ALA A 194 -5.96 -6.85 14.31
CA ALA A 194 -5.48 -8.22 14.24
C ALA A 194 -3.96 -8.23 14.02
N LYS A 195 -3.29 -9.19 14.66
CA LYS A 195 -1.86 -9.43 14.42
C LYS A 195 -1.73 -10.32 13.20
N GLU A 196 -1.19 -9.77 12.12
CA GLU A 196 -0.93 -10.50 10.89
C GLU A 196 0.45 -11.14 10.90
N SER A 197 0.56 -12.31 10.29
CA SER A 197 1.83 -12.97 10.02
C SER A 197 2.37 -12.54 8.66
N LYS A 198 3.70 -12.43 8.55
CA LYS A 198 4.33 -12.25 7.24
C LYS A 198 4.12 -13.51 6.41
N ILE A 199 3.48 -13.37 5.25
CA ILE A 199 3.25 -14.51 4.32
C ILE A 199 4.53 -14.85 3.57
N LEU A 200 5.25 -13.83 3.08
CA LEU A 200 6.55 -13.97 2.44
C LEU A 200 7.64 -13.57 3.42
N GLN A 201 8.64 -14.40 3.58
CA GLN A 201 9.76 -14.20 4.48
C GLN A 201 11.06 -14.43 3.73
N CYS A 202 12.09 -13.63 4.02
CA CYS A 202 13.46 -13.94 3.61
C CYS A 202 14.04 -14.96 4.58
N LEU A 203 14.62 -16.03 4.06
CA LEU A 203 15.25 -17.13 4.80
C LEU A 203 16.77 -16.98 4.78
#